data_dca790411a7f0ccf7d747b52b20c9c24
#
_entry.id   dca790411a7f0ccf7d747b52b20c9c24
#
_cell.length_a   1.000
_cell.length_b   1.000
_cell.length_c   1.000
_cell.angle_alpha   90.00
_cell.angle_beta   90.00
_cell.angle_gamma   90.00
#
_symmetry.space_group_name_H-M   'P 1'
#
loop_
_entity.id
_entity.type
_entity.pdbx_description
1 polymer ?
#
loop_
_entity_poly.entity_id
_entity_poly.type
_entity_poly.pdbx_seq_one_letter_code
_entity_poly.pdbx_strand_id
1 'polypeptide(L)'
;MAKTLGTPWQKLGHEVPASELEGVDLYWRASNYLSVGQIYLRSNPLMRSDFVDEKTGEVRDFGRPDVKHRLVGHWGTTPGINFLFGHVNRLIADHNQNAIFLMGPGHGGPAGTAQSLLDGTYREIRPDITNDEAGLQKFFRQFSYPGGIPSHFAPETPGSIHEGGELGYTLSHAYGAVMDNPSLLAVAVVGDGESETGPLATSWQSNKLVNPATDGIVLPILHLNGYKIANPTILARVSDEELTKFFEGMGYKPHFFVAGFDDESHASIHERFAALFEQVFDEICDIKATAQAQAAAGETVVRPAYPMIVFRTPKGWTCPKQIDGKKTEDSWRAHQVPLASAKDTHEHFRVLREWLRSYKPEELFTPEGQVRPEVTAFMPTGELRIGANPNANGGKVRRELELPDIHAHEIPVAEKGHGWGSTEAARVFGEYTADVLAKNMEDFRIFGPDETASNRLQAAYKVTKKQWDAGFYEDEANDELLAGSGKVVEQLSEHQCEGFLEAYVLTGRSGVWSSYESFVHVVDSMVNQHCKWLEATKREIPWRAP
;
A
#
# COMPACT_ATOMS: atom_id res chain seq x y z
N MET A 1 -15.37 -19.19 11.44
CA MET A 1 -14.37 -18.15 11.74
C MET A 1 -13.19 -18.32 10.77
N ALA A 2 -12.80 -17.28 10.06
CA ALA A 2 -11.57 -17.32 9.29
C ALA A 2 -10.39 -17.51 10.25
N LYS A 3 -9.40 -18.31 9.84
CA LYS A 3 -8.18 -18.53 10.62
C LYS A 3 -7.46 -17.19 10.71
N THR A 4 -7.28 -16.66 11.93
CA THR A 4 -6.49 -15.44 12.13
C THR A 4 -5.05 -15.70 11.69
N LEU A 5 -4.54 -14.88 10.81
CA LEU A 5 -3.15 -14.96 10.37
C LEU A 5 -2.26 -14.30 11.44
N GLY A 6 -1.24 -15.01 11.89
CA GLY A 6 -0.34 -14.54 12.94
C GLY A 6 -0.97 -14.48 14.35
N THR A 7 -0.32 -13.74 15.22
CA THR A 7 -0.75 -13.41 16.59
C THR A 7 -0.74 -11.89 16.77
N PRO A 8 -1.73 -11.18 16.20
CA PRO A 8 -1.69 -9.72 16.06
C PRO A 8 -1.71 -9.00 17.40
N TRP A 9 -1.19 -7.80 17.41
CA TRP A 9 -1.24 -6.80 18.50
C TRP A 9 -0.49 -7.22 19.76
N GLN A 10 0.68 -7.88 19.61
CA GLN A 10 1.54 -8.25 20.73
C GLN A 10 2.78 -7.34 20.75
N LYS A 11 3.02 -6.71 21.90
CA LYS A 11 4.22 -5.90 22.13
C LYS A 11 5.46 -6.77 22.28
N LEU A 12 6.61 -6.26 21.82
CA LEU A 12 7.89 -6.88 22.16
C LEU A 12 8.21 -6.68 23.65
N GLY A 13 8.79 -7.70 24.25
CA GLY A 13 9.27 -7.63 25.63
C GLY A 13 10.74 -7.25 25.75
N HIS A 14 11.41 -6.89 24.65
CA HIS A 14 12.86 -6.60 24.58
C HIS A 14 13.15 -5.57 23.49
N GLU A 15 14.34 -4.97 23.55
CA GLU A 15 14.84 -4.08 22.50
C GLU A 15 15.23 -4.86 21.24
N VAL A 16 15.10 -4.22 20.07
CA VAL A 16 15.49 -4.81 18.79
C VAL A 16 17.01 -5.05 18.77
N PRO A 17 17.47 -6.27 18.50
CA PRO A 17 18.90 -6.58 18.49
C PRO A 17 19.67 -5.85 17.38
N ALA A 18 20.86 -5.36 17.66
CA ALA A 18 21.71 -4.69 16.67
C ALA A 18 22.02 -5.59 15.45
N SER A 19 22.22 -6.91 15.67
CA SER A 19 22.45 -7.88 14.58
C SER A 19 21.27 -8.01 13.62
N GLU A 20 20.06 -7.77 14.07
CA GLU A 20 18.87 -7.75 13.23
C GLU A 20 18.83 -6.47 12.39
N LEU A 21 19.21 -5.33 12.97
CA LEU A 21 19.31 -4.06 12.25
C LEU A 21 20.43 -4.07 11.20
N GLU A 22 21.50 -4.85 11.41
CA GLU A 22 22.47 -5.15 10.36
C GLU A 22 21.84 -5.87 9.17
N GLY A 23 20.95 -6.83 9.42
CA GLY A 23 20.15 -7.50 8.39
C GLY A 23 19.23 -6.55 7.64
N VAL A 24 18.59 -5.61 8.34
CA VAL A 24 17.76 -4.56 7.74
C VAL A 24 18.58 -3.63 6.84
N ASP A 25 19.81 -3.25 7.22
CA ASP A 25 20.72 -2.47 6.37
C ASP A 25 21.12 -3.25 5.11
N LEU A 26 21.50 -4.54 5.28
CA LEU A 26 21.80 -5.40 4.14
C LEU A 26 20.60 -5.48 3.16
N TYR A 27 19.40 -5.67 3.68
CA TYR A 27 18.18 -5.66 2.90
C TYR A 27 17.97 -4.31 2.17
N TRP A 28 18.11 -3.17 2.87
CA TRP A 28 17.94 -1.85 2.28
C TRP A 28 18.94 -1.61 1.14
N ARG A 29 20.21 -1.97 1.33
CA ARG A 29 21.22 -1.91 0.26
C ARG A 29 20.90 -2.84 -0.90
N ALA A 30 20.45 -4.07 -0.63
CA ALA A 30 20.09 -5.03 -1.67
C ALA A 30 18.86 -4.55 -2.47
N SER A 31 17.80 -4.08 -1.81
CA SER A 31 16.62 -3.56 -2.48
C SER A 31 16.92 -2.30 -3.31
N ASN A 32 17.80 -1.42 -2.82
CA ASN A 32 18.27 -0.27 -3.59
C ASN A 32 19.11 -0.70 -4.81
N TYR A 33 20.04 -1.64 -4.66
CA TYR A 33 20.80 -2.20 -5.77
C TYR A 33 19.89 -2.83 -6.84
N LEU A 34 18.95 -3.66 -6.41
CA LEU A 34 17.96 -4.28 -7.29
C LEU A 34 17.10 -3.23 -7.99
N SER A 35 16.72 -2.16 -7.32
CA SER A 35 15.93 -1.08 -7.89
C SER A 35 16.69 -0.27 -8.93
N VAL A 36 17.97 0.07 -8.68
CA VAL A 36 18.84 0.70 -9.69
C VAL A 36 19.07 -0.24 -10.86
N GLY A 37 19.32 -1.52 -10.59
CA GLY A 37 19.49 -2.54 -11.63
C GLY A 37 18.27 -2.65 -12.55
N GLN A 38 17.07 -2.64 -12.00
CA GLN A 38 15.81 -2.64 -12.76
C GLN A 38 15.70 -1.43 -13.70
N ILE A 39 16.12 -0.26 -13.27
CA ILE A 39 16.07 0.95 -14.09
C ILE A 39 17.14 0.92 -15.21
N TYR A 40 18.37 0.51 -14.88
CA TYR A 40 19.52 0.73 -15.74
C TYR A 40 20.06 -0.50 -16.44
N LEU A 41 20.04 -1.70 -15.83
CA LEU A 41 20.81 -2.84 -16.29
C LEU A 41 20.03 -3.81 -17.18
N ARG A 42 20.71 -4.33 -18.22
CA ARG A 42 20.20 -5.39 -19.10
C ARG A 42 21.05 -6.66 -19.04
N SER A 43 22.30 -6.57 -18.63
CA SER A 43 23.25 -7.69 -18.53
C SER A 43 24.29 -7.40 -17.45
N ASN A 44 25.12 -8.42 -17.15
CA ASN A 44 26.15 -8.35 -16.11
C ASN A 44 25.62 -7.78 -14.77
N PRO A 45 24.61 -8.42 -14.15
CA PRO A 45 23.92 -7.89 -13.00
C PRO A 45 24.79 -7.78 -11.75
N LEU A 46 25.95 -8.41 -11.71
CA LEU A 46 26.91 -8.36 -10.59
C LEU A 46 28.15 -7.50 -10.89
N MET A 47 28.15 -6.78 -12.02
CA MET A 47 29.26 -5.91 -12.48
C MET A 47 30.62 -6.64 -12.53
N ARG A 48 30.64 -7.87 -13.01
CA ARG A 48 31.84 -8.72 -13.09
C ARG A 48 32.81 -8.22 -14.16
N SER A 49 34.08 -8.43 -13.93
CA SER A 49 35.16 -8.19 -14.93
C SER A 49 35.32 -9.33 -15.90
N ASP A 50 34.81 -10.52 -15.56
CA ASP A 50 34.90 -11.78 -16.31
C ASP A 50 33.53 -12.24 -16.85
N PHE A 51 32.61 -11.31 -17.07
CA PHE A 51 31.28 -11.61 -17.57
C PHE A 51 31.33 -12.17 -19.01
N VAL A 52 30.69 -13.32 -19.21
CA VAL A 52 30.56 -13.93 -20.55
C VAL A 52 29.28 -13.42 -21.20
N ASP A 53 29.40 -12.68 -22.28
CA ASP A 53 28.24 -12.18 -23.03
C ASP A 53 27.54 -13.34 -23.74
N GLU A 54 26.28 -13.61 -23.39
CA GLU A 54 25.50 -14.74 -23.91
C GLU A 54 25.34 -14.76 -25.45
N LYS A 55 25.43 -13.58 -26.10
CA LYS A 55 25.23 -13.44 -27.55
C LYS A 55 26.50 -13.61 -28.34
N THR A 56 27.62 -13.13 -27.81
CA THR A 56 28.91 -13.12 -28.53
C THR A 56 29.87 -14.17 -28.01
N GLY A 57 29.68 -14.69 -26.80
CA GLY A 57 30.63 -15.58 -26.12
C GLY A 57 31.88 -14.86 -25.62
N GLU A 58 31.98 -13.55 -25.75
CA GLU A 58 33.16 -12.78 -25.34
C GLU A 58 33.17 -12.58 -23.83
N VAL A 59 34.35 -12.70 -23.23
CA VAL A 59 34.58 -12.31 -21.81
C VAL A 59 34.87 -10.82 -21.75
N ARG A 60 34.16 -10.10 -20.95
CA ARG A 60 34.32 -8.63 -20.83
C ARG A 60 34.00 -8.10 -19.44
N ASP A 61 34.56 -6.93 -19.13
CA ASP A 61 34.23 -6.14 -17.94
C ASP A 61 32.85 -5.49 -18.07
N PHE A 62 32.29 -5.10 -16.93
CA PHE A 62 31.06 -4.28 -16.85
C PHE A 62 31.25 -2.97 -17.64
N GLY A 63 30.38 -2.74 -18.58
CA GLY A 63 30.49 -1.64 -19.52
C GLY A 63 29.16 -1.05 -19.98
N ARG A 64 29.22 0.02 -20.77
CA ARG A 64 28.01 0.63 -21.37
C ARG A 64 27.13 -0.35 -22.17
N PRO A 65 27.62 -1.43 -22.77
CA PRO A 65 26.76 -2.46 -23.34
C PRO A 65 25.80 -3.11 -22.35
N ASP A 66 26.11 -3.08 -21.05
CA ASP A 66 25.23 -3.65 -20.00
C ASP A 66 24.08 -2.75 -19.60
N VAL A 67 24.10 -1.48 -20.00
CA VAL A 67 23.05 -0.50 -19.75
C VAL A 67 21.93 -0.66 -20.79
N LYS A 68 20.68 -0.56 -20.36
CA LYS A 68 19.49 -0.59 -21.21
C LYS A 68 19.52 0.54 -22.25
N HIS A 69 18.91 0.33 -23.41
CA HIS A 69 18.72 1.37 -24.42
C HIS A 69 17.64 2.37 -24.04
N ARG A 70 16.60 1.90 -23.36
CA ARG A 70 15.50 2.70 -22.84
C ARG A 70 15.52 2.62 -21.31
N LEU A 71 15.79 3.74 -20.66
CA LEU A 71 15.81 3.86 -19.22
C LEU A 71 14.43 4.34 -18.74
N VAL A 72 13.77 3.56 -17.91
CA VAL A 72 12.44 3.87 -17.36
C VAL A 72 12.40 3.44 -15.91
N GLY A 73 11.80 4.30 -15.09
CA GLY A 73 11.60 4.08 -13.67
C GLY A 73 11.71 5.40 -12.90
N HIS A 74 11.41 5.34 -11.62
CA HIS A 74 11.42 6.51 -10.74
C HIS A 74 12.25 6.20 -9.51
N TRP A 75 13.40 6.85 -9.41
CA TRP A 75 14.29 6.66 -8.27
C TRP A 75 13.86 7.47 -7.05
N GLY A 76 13.29 8.66 -7.26
CA GLY A 76 13.13 9.68 -6.23
C GLY A 76 12.49 9.25 -4.92
N THR A 77 11.48 8.40 -4.96
CA THR A 77 10.80 7.87 -3.77
C THR A 77 11.26 6.46 -3.38
N THR A 78 11.88 5.74 -4.31
CA THR A 78 12.25 4.33 -4.18
C THR A 78 13.10 4.03 -2.94
N PRO A 79 14.18 4.75 -2.63
CA PRO A 79 15.06 4.38 -1.51
C PRO A 79 14.40 4.53 -0.13
N GLY A 80 13.55 5.55 0.05
CA GLY A 80 12.76 5.68 1.27
C GLY A 80 11.72 4.58 1.42
N ILE A 81 11.08 4.17 0.33
CA ILE A 81 10.15 3.01 0.34
C ILE A 81 10.89 1.71 0.66
N ASN A 82 12.07 1.48 0.07
CA ASN A 82 12.92 0.32 0.39
C ASN A 82 13.31 0.27 1.87
N PHE A 83 13.60 1.44 2.47
CA PHE A 83 13.88 1.57 3.90
C PHE A 83 12.67 1.13 4.73
N LEU A 84 11.48 1.64 4.39
CA LEU A 84 10.23 1.28 5.08
C LEU A 84 9.88 -0.20 4.91
N PHE A 85 10.06 -0.80 3.73
CA PHE A 85 9.86 -2.23 3.54
C PHE A 85 10.74 -3.08 4.47
N GLY A 86 12.02 -2.72 4.64
CA GLY A 86 12.92 -3.41 5.56
C GLY A 86 12.37 -3.42 6.98
N HIS A 87 12.00 -2.27 7.51
CA HIS A 87 11.46 -2.14 8.86
C HIS A 87 10.06 -2.76 9.03
N VAL A 88 9.20 -2.71 8.01
CA VAL A 88 7.88 -3.36 8.06
C VAL A 88 8.03 -4.88 8.05
N ASN A 89 8.94 -5.44 7.24
CA ASN A 89 9.23 -6.89 7.28
C ASN A 89 9.70 -7.33 8.67
N ARG A 90 10.62 -6.56 9.29
CA ARG A 90 11.08 -6.80 10.65
C ARG A 90 9.91 -6.80 11.64
N LEU A 91 9.11 -5.74 11.66
CA LEU A 91 7.95 -5.64 12.54
C LEU A 91 6.99 -6.81 12.38
N ILE A 92 6.69 -7.20 11.13
CA ILE A 92 5.83 -8.37 10.86
C ILE A 92 6.41 -9.63 11.48
N ALA A 93 7.72 -9.86 11.33
CA ALA A 93 8.40 -11.05 11.83
C ALA A 93 8.43 -11.08 13.36
N ASP A 94 8.87 -10.01 14.00
CA ASP A 94 9.05 -9.90 15.44
C ASP A 94 7.74 -10.03 16.20
N HIS A 95 6.70 -9.36 15.71
CA HIS A 95 5.39 -9.36 16.35
C HIS A 95 4.44 -10.45 15.83
N ASN A 96 4.88 -11.26 14.84
CA ASN A 96 4.00 -12.20 14.14
C ASN A 96 2.70 -11.52 13.67
N GLN A 97 2.82 -10.27 13.19
CA GLN A 97 1.71 -9.37 12.86
C GLN A 97 1.16 -9.64 11.46
N ASN A 98 -0.15 -9.79 11.34
CA ASN A 98 -0.82 -9.75 10.03
C ASN A 98 -0.81 -8.32 9.49
N ALA A 99 -0.05 -8.07 8.43
CA ALA A 99 0.04 -6.73 7.84
C ALA A 99 0.08 -6.75 6.31
N ILE A 100 -0.43 -5.69 5.70
CA ILE A 100 -0.28 -5.38 4.28
C ILE A 100 0.39 -4.01 4.13
N PHE A 101 1.02 -3.80 2.98
CA PHE A 101 1.73 -2.56 2.66
C PHE A 101 1.10 -1.89 1.44
N LEU A 102 0.58 -0.69 1.61
CA LEU A 102 0.02 0.12 0.53
C LEU A 102 1.03 1.20 0.12
N MET A 103 1.38 1.21 -1.14
CA MET A 103 2.38 2.12 -1.69
C MET A 103 1.70 3.22 -2.52
N GLY A 104 1.37 4.35 -1.90
CA GLY A 104 0.73 5.50 -2.54
C GLY A 104 1.54 6.08 -3.71
N PRO A 105 2.84 6.39 -3.53
CA PRO A 105 3.66 6.78 -4.67
C PRO A 105 3.99 5.58 -5.56
N GLY A 106 2.99 5.07 -6.29
CA GLY A 106 3.07 3.86 -7.12
C GLY A 106 4.17 3.87 -8.18
N HIS A 107 4.65 5.06 -8.56
CA HIS A 107 5.82 5.21 -9.40
C HIS A 107 7.13 4.67 -8.75
N GLY A 108 7.16 4.43 -7.44
CA GLY A 108 8.20 3.66 -6.76
C GLY A 108 8.17 2.14 -7.05
N GLY A 109 7.58 1.70 -8.16
CA GLY A 109 7.48 0.30 -8.59
C GLY A 109 8.76 -0.53 -8.47
N PRO A 110 9.97 0.02 -8.73
CA PRO A 110 11.20 -0.74 -8.50
C PRO A 110 11.35 -1.26 -7.07
N ALA A 111 10.85 -0.52 -6.06
CA ALA A 111 10.89 -0.97 -4.66
C ALA A 111 9.97 -2.18 -4.43
N GLY A 112 8.73 -2.13 -4.91
CA GLY A 112 7.77 -3.22 -4.71
C GLY A 112 8.21 -4.53 -5.38
N THR A 113 8.79 -4.44 -6.58
CA THR A 113 9.33 -5.62 -7.27
C THR A 113 10.61 -6.15 -6.61
N ALA A 114 11.49 -5.27 -6.10
CA ALA A 114 12.66 -5.68 -5.32
C ALA A 114 12.24 -6.37 -4.01
N GLN A 115 11.24 -5.82 -3.30
CA GLN A 115 10.65 -6.44 -2.11
C GLN A 115 10.16 -7.86 -2.39
N SER A 116 9.33 -8.04 -3.42
CA SER A 116 8.77 -9.35 -3.75
C SER A 116 9.82 -10.36 -4.26
N LEU A 117 10.93 -9.88 -4.83
CA LEU A 117 12.07 -10.74 -5.16
C LEU A 117 12.80 -11.22 -3.90
N LEU A 118 13.03 -10.31 -2.93
CA LEU A 118 13.76 -10.61 -1.68
C LEU A 118 12.94 -11.49 -0.74
N ASP A 119 11.62 -11.29 -0.65
CA ASP A 119 10.75 -12.17 0.15
C ASP A 119 10.45 -13.53 -0.53
N GLY A 120 10.92 -13.71 -1.76
CA GLY A 120 10.82 -14.94 -2.53
C GLY A 120 9.52 -15.10 -3.33
N THR A 121 8.48 -14.30 -3.06
CA THR A 121 7.16 -14.44 -3.73
C THR A 121 7.21 -14.18 -5.22
N TYR A 122 8.11 -13.29 -5.66
CA TYR A 122 8.28 -13.04 -7.10
C TYR A 122 8.75 -14.28 -7.87
N ARG A 123 9.64 -15.08 -7.26
CA ARG A 123 10.11 -16.35 -7.86
C ARG A 123 9.05 -17.44 -7.85
N GLU A 124 8.14 -17.42 -6.87
CA GLU A 124 7.01 -18.35 -6.82
C GLU A 124 6.05 -18.14 -8.00
N ILE A 125 5.82 -16.88 -8.39
CA ILE A 125 4.94 -16.53 -9.53
C ILE A 125 5.67 -16.49 -10.87
N ARG A 126 6.99 -16.30 -10.88
CA ARG A 126 7.88 -16.25 -12.06
C ARG A 126 9.06 -17.19 -11.86
N PRO A 127 8.84 -18.51 -11.95
CA PRO A 127 9.89 -19.52 -11.73
C PRO A 127 11.02 -19.48 -12.75
N ASP A 128 10.83 -18.78 -13.88
CA ASP A 128 11.88 -18.49 -14.85
C ASP A 128 12.91 -17.45 -14.37
N ILE A 129 12.60 -16.72 -13.29
CA ILE A 129 13.53 -15.83 -12.59
C ILE A 129 14.18 -16.59 -11.44
N THR A 130 15.23 -17.34 -11.78
CA THR A 130 15.96 -18.21 -10.86
C THR A 130 16.76 -17.44 -9.82
N ASN A 131 17.17 -18.10 -8.73
CA ASN A 131 18.01 -17.48 -7.71
C ASN A 131 19.50 -17.63 -8.06
N ASP A 132 19.89 -16.97 -9.15
CA ASP A 132 21.25 -16.94 -9.67
C ASP A 132 21.47 -15.70 -10.56
N GLU A 133 22.66 -15.54 -11.13
CA GLU A 133 23.02 -14.41 -12.00
C GLU A 133 22.10 -14.33 -13.24
N ALA A 134 21.71 -15.45 -13.83
CA ALA A 134 20.81 -15.48 -14.98
C ALA A 134 19.40 -14.98 -14.61
N GLY A 135 18.90 -15.39 -13.45
CA GLY A 135 17.63 -14.90 -12.91
C GLY A 135 17.64 -13.40 -12.60
N LEU A 136 18.72 -12.89 -12.00
CA LEU A 136 18.90 -11.45 -11.78
C LEU A 136 18.92 -10.67 -13.10
N GLN A 137 19.59 -11.20 -14.12
CA GLN A 137 19.63 -10.59 -15.45
C GLN A 137 18.22 -10.51 -16.08
N LYS A 138 17.44 -11.59 -15.99
CA LYS A 138 16.05 -11.60 -16.45
C LYS A 138 15.19 -10.62 -15.66
N PHE A 139 15.34 -10.58 -14.34
CA PHE A 139 14.63 -9.66 -13.46
C PHE A 139 14.88 -8.21 -13.83
N PHE A 140 16.12 -7.82 -14.10
CA PHE A 140 16.42 -6.47 -14.55
C PHE A 140 15.86 -6.19 -15.95
N ARG A 141 16.01 -7.12 -16.90
CA ARG A 141 15.55 -6.94 -18.29
C ARG A 141 14.05 -6.71 -18.41
N GLN A 142 13.25 -7.47 -17.66
CA GLN A 142 11.80 -7.49 -17.80
C GLN A 142 11.10 -6.24 -17.23
N PHE A 143 11.77 -5.48 -16.35
CA PHE A 143 11.21 -4.28 -15.76
C PHE A 143 10.93 -3.21 -16.82
N SER A 144 9.69 -2.74 -16.88
CA SER A 144 9.19 -1.77 -17.86
C SER A 144 9.44 -2.16 -19.32
N TYR A 145 9.35 -3.46 -19.61
CA TYR A 145 9.54 -4.03 -20.95
C TYR A 145 8.30 -4.83 -21.36
N PRO A 146 7.91 -4.86 -22.65
CA PRO A 146 6.77 -5.65 -23.11
C PRO A 146 6.84 -7.11 -22.68
N GLY A 147 5.76 -7.61 -22.07
CA GLY A 147 5.69 -8.96 -21.48
C GLY A 147 6.39 -9.12 -20.14
N GLY A 148 6.91 -8.04 -19.58
CA GLY A 148 7.48 -7.97 -18.24
C GLY A 148 6.55 -7.32 -17.25
N ILE A 149 7.12 -6.72 -16.20
CA ILE A 149 6.35 -6.03 -15.15
C ILE A 149 6.29 -4.53 -15.43
N PRO A 150 5.15 -3.85 -15.14
CA PRO A 150 5.03 -2.39 -15.24
C PRO A 150 6.05 -1.63 -14.38
N SER A 151 6.32 -0.38 -14.75
CA SER A 151 7.22 0.50 -13.97
C SER A 151 6.60 1.04 -12.68
N HIS A 152 5.29 0.92 -12.53
CA HIS A 152 4.52 1.31 -11.35
C HIS A 152 4.08 0.07 -10.57
N PHE A 153 3.82 0.26 -9.28
CA PHE A 153 3.26 -0.78 -8.45
C PHE A 153 1.86 -1.11 -8.96
N ALA A 154 1.60 -2.37 -9.31
CA ALA A 154 0.46 -2.78 -10.10
C ALA A 154 0.01 -4.19 -9.69
N PRO A 155 -1.13 -4.70 -10.20
CA PRO A 155 -1.62 -6.03 -9.85
C PRO A 155 -0.64 -7.17 -10.12
N GLU A 156 0.29 -7.00 -11.04
CA GLU A 156 1.36 -7.97 -11.33
C GLU A 156 2.39 -8.12 -10.20
N THR A 157 2.46 -7.15 -9.28
CA THR A 157 3.40 -7.21 -8.15
C THR A 157 2.75 -7.92 -6.96
N PRO A 158 3.34 -9.02 -6.44
CA PRO A 158 2.84 -9.68 -5.24
C PRO A 158 2.73 -8.72 -4.04
N GLY A 159 1.65 -8.84 -3.28
CA GLY A 159 1.40 -8.01 -2.10
C GLY A 159 0.72 -6.67 -2.38
N SER A 160 0.49 -6.29 -3.64
CA SER A 160 -0.21 -5.05 -3.97
C SER A 160 -1.73 -5.23 -3.91
N ILE A 161 -2.43 -4.25 -3.33
CA ILE A 161 -3.88 -4.05 -3.49
C ILE A 161 -4.20 -2.64 -3.97
N HIS A 162 -3.18 -1.83 -4.17
CA HIS A 162 -3.30 -0.43 -4.56
C HIS A 162 -2.42 -0.16 -5.78
N GLU A 163 -3.03 0.35 -6.84
CA GLU A 163 -2.31 0.81 -8.03
C GLU A 163 -2.11 2.33 -7.94
N GLY A 164 -0.89 2.76 -7.64
CA GLY A 164 -0.57 4.17 -7.47
C GLY A 164 -0.28 4.91 -8.78
N GLY A 165 -0.94 4.57 -9.87
CA GLY A 165 -0.85 5.28 -11.15
C GLY A 165 -1.61 6.61 -11.08
N GLU A 166 -2.85 6.57 -10.65
CA GLU A 166 -3.61 7.75 -10.23
C GLU A 166 -3.40 7.96 -8.73
N LEU A 167 -2.96 9.15 -8.32
CA LEU A 167 -2.63 9.45 -6.93
C LEU A 167 -3.86 9.90 -6.14
N GLY A 168 -3.90 9.59 -4.85
CA GLY A 168 -4.89 10.12 -3.91
C GLY A 168 -5.75 9.08 -3.20
N TYR A 169 -5.59 7.80 -3.48
CA TYR A 169 -6.46 6.73 -2.97
C TYR A 169 -5.81 5.84 -1.91
N THR A 170 -4.56 6.09 -1.53
CA THR A 170 -3.81 5.24 -0.58
C THR A 170 -4.53 5.07 0.74
N LEU A 171 -5.02 6.16 1.34
CA LEU A 171 -5.70 6.09 2.63
C LEU A 171 -7.12 5.52 2.52
N SER A 172 -7.90 5.89 1.48
CA SER A 172 -9.22 5.28 1.29
C SER A 172 -9.11 3.76 1.12
N HIS A 173 -8.15 3.29 0.32
CA HIS A 173 -7.87 1.86 0.19
C HIS A 173 -7.40 1.23 1.51
N ALA A 174 -6.52 1.89 2.27
CA ALA A 174 -6.08 1.37 3.55
C ALA A 174 -7.24 1.22 4.55
N TYR A 175 -8.11 2.21 4.63
CA TYR A 175 -9.29 2.15 5.50
C TYR A 175 -10.31 1.11 5.02
N GLY A 176 -10.58 1.01 3.72
CA GLY A 176 -11.43 -0.05 3.17
C GLY A 176 -10.90 -1.46 3.49
N ALA A 177 -9.58 -1.66 3.38
CA ALA A 177 -8.95 -2.95 3.64
C ALA A 177 -9.06 -3.40 5.11
N VAL A 178 -9.03 -2.49 6.07
CA VAL A 178 -9.08 -2.83 7.51
C VAL A 178 -10.49 -2.99 8.05
N MET A 179 -11.52 -2.48 7.37
CA MET A 179 -12.91 -2.66 7.78
C MET A 179 -13.26 -4.14 7.88
N ASP A 180 -13.88 -4.56 8.99
CA ASP A 180 -14.23 -5.95 9.32
C ASP A 180 -13.04 -6.93 9.33
N ASN A 181 -11.82 -6.41 9.53
CA ASN A 181 -10.60 -7.21 9.64
C ASN A 181 -9.80 -6.86 10.90
N PRO A 182 -10.25 -7.25 12.09
CA PRO A 182 -9.70 -6.78 13.37
C PRO A 182 -8.23 -7.18 13.60
N SER A 183 -7.68 -8.11 12.83
CA SER A 183 -6.28 -8.54 12.93
C SER A 183 -5.33 -7.83 11.98
N LEU A 184 -5.84 -7.06 11.03
CA LEU A 184 -5.05 -6.49 9.95
C LEU A 184 -4.44 -5.13 10.33
N LEU A 185 -3.14 -5.00 10.14
CA LEU A 185 -2.43 -3.72 10.08
C LEU A 185 -2.24 -3.33 8.61
N ALA A 186 -2.78 -2.20 8.19
CA ALA A 186 -2.50 -1.62 6.87
C ALA A 186 -1.48 -0.49 7.04
N VAL A 187 -0.23 -0.75 6.62
CA VAL A 187 0.82 0.28 6.56
C VAL A 187 0.65 1.03 5.25
N ALA A 188 0.23 2.29 5.34
CA ALA A 188 -0.10 3.12 4.20
C ALA A 188 0.95 4.22 3.99
N VAL A 189 1.82 4.04 3.00
CA VAL A 189 2.84 5.04 2.66
C VAL A 189 2.22 6.07 1.70
N VAL A 190 2.00 7.26 2.22
CA VAL A 190 1.43 8.40 1.48
C VAL A 190 2.55 9.27 0.95
N GLY A 191 2.56 9.56 -0.35
CA GLY A 191 3.49 10.54 -0.94
C GLY A 191 3.11 11.98 -0.56
N ASP A 192 4.12 12.82 -0.33
CA ASP A 192 3.89 14.25 -0.04
C ASP A 192 3.25 14.99 -1.22
N GLY A 193 3.59 14.62 -2.45
CA GLY A 193 2.90 15.12 -3.65
C GLY A 193 1.47 14.58 -3.78
N GLU A 194 1.24 13.33 -3.42
CA GLU A 194 -0.09 12.73 -3.37
C GLU A 194 -1.00 13.45 -2.37
N SER A 195 -0.44 13.93 -1.27
CA SER A 195 -1.18 14.68 -0.24
C SER A 195 -1.81 15.99 -0.75
N GLU A 196 -1.41 16.48 -1.92
CA GLU A 196 -2.01 17.66 -2.56
C GLU A 196 -3.27 17.34 -3.39
N THR A 197 -3.58 16.04 -3.59
CA THR A 197 -4.79 15.63 -4.32
C THR A 197 -6.04 15.80 -3.46
N GLY A 198 -7.17 16.15 -4.09
CA GLY A 198 -8.45 16.28 -3.39
C GLY A 198 -8.89 14.99 -2.67
N PRO A 199 -8.81 13.81 -3.33
CA PRO A 199 -9.15 12.55 -2.68
C PRO A 199 -8.33 12.27 -1.42
N LEU A 200 -7.00 12.45 -1.45
CA LEU A 200 -6.20 12.20 -0.26
C LEU A 200 -6.44 13.21 0.84
N ALA A 201 -6.59 14.49 0.51
CA ALA A 201 -6.89 15.53 1.50
C ALA A 201 -8.16 15.21 2.30
N THR A 202 -9.17 14.61 1.66
CA THR A 202 -10.41 14.15 2.31
C THR A 202 -10.18 12.85 3.10
N SER A 203 -9.29 11.99 2.65
CA SER A 203 -9.03 10.66 3.26
C SER A 203 -8.52 10.73 4.70
N TRP A 204 -7.86 11.81 5.11
CA TRP A 204 -7.40 11.99 6.49
C TRP A 204 -8.55 11.96 7.52
N GLN A 205 -9.79 12.15 7.09
CA GLN A 205 -10.96 12.09 7.95
C GLN A 205 -11.48 10.67 8.17
N SER A 206 -11.05 9.69 7.38
CA SER A 206 -11.59 8.33 7.36
C SER A 206 -11.41 7.56 8.67
N ASN A 207 -10.49 7.99 9.53
CA ASN A 207 -10.32 7.43 10.88
C ASN A 207 -11.54 7.64 11.81
N LYS A 208 -12.57 8.39 11.38
CA LYS A 208 -13.86 8.54 12.08
C LYS A 208 -14.90 7.51 11.63
N LEU A 209 -14.54 6.66 10.66
CA LEU A 209 -15.44 5.68 10.04
C LEU A 209 -14.96 4.23 10.27
N VAL A 210 -14.05 4.02 11.21
CA VAL A 210 -13.54 2.71 11.62
C VAL A 210 -13.59 2.58 13.14
N ASN A 211 -13.89 1.36 13.61
CA ASN A 211 -13.94 1.05 15.03
C ASN A 211 -12.75 0.13 15.39
N PRO A 212 -11.81 0.56 16.24
CA PRO A 212 -10.63 -0.23 16.55
C PRO A 212 -10.94 -1.55 17.30
N ALA A 213 -12.15 -1.75 17.82
CA ALA A 213 -12.54 -3.03 18.40
C ALA A 213 -12.85 -4.09 17.33
N THR A 214 -13.53 -3.72 16.24
CA THR A 214 -14.06 -4.63 15.22
C THR A 214 -13.32 -4.57 13.89
N ASP A 215 -12.65 -3.45 13.61
CA ASP A 215 -11.85 -3.23 12.41
C ASP A 215 -10.35 -3.37 12.72
N GLY A 216 -9.51 -3.46 11.70
CA GLY A 216 -8.06 -3.38 11.84
C GLY A 216 -7.58 -1.94 12.08
N ILE A 217 -6.28 -1.73 11.93
CA ILE A 217 -5.66 -0.41 12.10
C ILE A 217 -4.95 0.02 10.82
N VAL A 218 -5.09 1.28 10.46
CA VAL A 218 -4.27 1.94 9.44
C VAL A 218 -3.14 2.70 10.13
N LEU A 219 -1.90 2.45 9.71
CA LEU A 219 -0.74 3.26 10.08
C LEU A 219 -0.32 4.10 8.88
N PRO A 220 -0.69 5.39 8.82
CA PRO A 220 -0.21 6.29 7.79
C PRO A 220 1.25 6.63 8.01
N ILE A 221 2.05 6.56 6.94
CA ILE A 221 3.42 7.06 6.89
C ILE A 221 3.51 8.10 5.77
N LEU A 222 3.56 9.37 6.13
CA LEU A 222 3.77 10.44 5.16
C LEU A 222 5.24 10.46 4.75
N HIS A 223 5.55 9.97 3.54
CA HIS A 223 6.90 10.06 2.97
C HIS A 223 7.15 11.46 2.42
N LEU A 224 7.73 12.30 3.25
CA LEU A 224 7.99 13.71 2.98
C LEU A 224 9.39 13.90 2.37
N ASN A 225 9.52 13.63 1.06
CA ASN A 225 10.79 13.75 0.35
C ASN A 225 11.00 15.13 -0.29
N GLY A 226 10.02 16.01 -0.24
CA GLY A 226 10.13 17.43 -0.52
C GLY A 226 9.84 17.87 -1.95
N TYR A 227 9.70 16.95 -2.91
CA TYR A 227 9.55 17.32 -4.33
C TYR A 227 8.58 16.43 -5.10
N LYS A 228 7.85 17.04 -6.01
CA LYS A 228 7.09 16.40 -7.12
C LYS A 228 8.01 16.17 -8.33
N ILE A 229 7.42 16.05 -9.52
CA ILE A 229 8.17 15.87 -10.78
C ILE A 229 9.12 17.06 -11.06
N ALA A 230 8.65 18.30 -10.84
CA ALA A 230 9.39 19.51 -11.19
C ALA A 230 9.37 20.59 -10.08
N ASN A 231 8.51 20.43 -9.08
CA ASN A 231 8.28 21.45 -8.05
C ASN A 231 8.43 20.87 -6.64
N PRO A 232 8.69 21.72 -5.63
CA PRO A 232 8.58 21.31 -4.23
C PRO A 232 7.12 20.96 -3.91
N THR A 233 6.93 20.12 -2.87
CA THR A 233 5.62 19.84 -2.30
C THR A 233 5.24 20.88 -1.26
N ILE A 234 3.93 21.10 -1.09
CA ILE A 234 3.41 22.11 -0.15
C ILE A 234 3.79 21.70 1.28
N LEU A 235 3.51 20.45 1.68
CA LEU A 235 3.77 19.97 3.03
C LEU A 235 5.26 20.01 3.43
N ALA A 236 6.18 19.96 2.47
CA ALA A 236 7.61 20.10 2.74
C ALA A 236 8.05 21.55 2.99
N ARG A 237 7.16 22.52 2.83
CA ARG A 237 7.43 23.96 3.01
C ARG A 237 6.67 24.57 4.18
N VAL A 238 5.93 23.75 4.93
CA VAL A 238 5.34 24.16 6.21
C VAL A 238 6.18 23.63 7.37
N SER A 239 6.11 24.30 8.52
CA SER A 239 6.87 23.91 9.71
C SER A 239 6.34 22.62 10.34
N ASP A 240 7.18 21.94 11.12
CA ASP A 240 6.74 20.73 11.86
C ASP A 240 5.63 21.07 12.86
N GLU A 241 5.62 22.30 13.43
CA GLU A 241 4.53 22.76 14.29
C GLU A 241 3.19 22.87 13.53
N GLU A 242 3.19 23.39 12.29
CA GLU A 242 1.99 23.46 11.46
C GLU A 242 1.51 22.07 11.06
N LEU A 243 2.43 21.16 10.67
CA LEU A 243 2.10 19.78 10.36
C LEU A 243 1.50 19.05 11.58
N THR A 244 2.07 19.26 12.76
CA THR A 244 1.54 18.68 14.00
C THR A 244 0.09 19.13 14.24
N LYS A 245 -0.18 20.43 14.20
CA LYS A 245 -1.53 20.97 14.38
C LYS A 245 -2.52 20.46 13.32
N PHE A 246 -2.06 20.35 12.08
CA PHE A 246 -2.88 19.84 10.99
C PHE A 246 -3.29 18.38 11.23
N PHE A 247 -2.34 17.50 11.55
CA PHE A 247 -2.64 16.08 11.76
C PHE A 247 -3.36 15.81 13.07
N GLU A 248 -3.05 16.53 14.15
CA GLU A 248 -3.81 16.45 15.40
C GLU A 248 -5.27 16.86 15.19
N GLY A 249 -5.53 17.92 14.42
CA GLY A 249 -6.90 18.34 14.04
C GLY A 249 -7.64 17.28 13.23
N MET A 250 -6.92 16.44 12.48
CA MET A 250 -7.48 15.30 11.76
C MET A 250 -7.63 14.03 12.62
N GLY A 251 -7.21 14.07 13.89
CA GLY A 251 -7.34 12.94 14.84
C GLY A 251 -6.17 11.97 14.81
N TYR A 252 -5.00 12.43 14.39
CA TYR A 252 -3.75 11.66 14.44
C TYR A 252 -2.81 12.18 15.53
N LYS A 253 -1.85 11.34 15.91
CA LYS A 253 -0.68 11.68 16.73
C LYS A 253 0.56 11.54 15.84
N PRO A 254 1.09 12.63 15.27
CA PRO A 254 2.21 12.56 14.37
C PRO A 254 3.53 12.36 15.12
N HIS A 255 4.32 11.39 14.65
CA HIS A 255 5.69 11.13 15.06
C HIS A 255 6.63 11.51 13.92
N PHE A 256 7.62 12.34 14.18
CA PHE A 256 8.55 12.81 13.16
C PHE A 256 9.82 11.98 13.16
N PHE A 257 10.24 11.58 11.96
CA PHE A 257 11.54 10.95 11.72
C PHE A 257 12.25 11.65 10.55
N VAL A 258 13.50 12.03 10.77
CA VAL A 258 14.34 12.72 9.78
C VAL A 258 15.64 11.94 9.60
N ALA A 259 16.01 11.64 8.35
CA ALA A 259 17.24 10.94 8.02
C ALA A 259 17.78 11.29 6.62
N GLY A 260 19.06 11.09 6.39
CA GLY A 260 19.70 11.18 5.09
C GLY A 260 20.11 12.59 4.64
N PHE A 261 19.97 13.61 5.50
CA PHE A 261 20.38 14.98 5.19
C PHE A 261 21.79 15.33 5.72
N ASP A 262 22.35 14.48 6.55
CA ASP A 262 23.68 14.61 7.16
C ASP A 262 24.50 13.33 6.96
N ASP A 263 25.67 13.26 7.58
CA ASP A 263 26.60 12.13 7.49
C ASP A 263 26.35 11.09 8.62
N GLU A 264 25.11 11.00 9.15
CA GLU A 264 24.73 9.97 10.13
C GLU A 264 24.94 8.57 9.55
N SER A 265 25.45 7.65 10.37
CA SER A 265 25.66 6.26 9.93
C SER A 265 24.33 5.53 9.72
N HIS A 266 24.28 4.60 8.74
CA HIS A 266 23.12 3.77 8.52
C HIS A 266 22.67 3.02 9.79
N ALA A 267 23.63 2.49 10.56
CA ALA A 267 23.35 1.81 11.82
C ALA A 267 22.56 2.69 12.81
N SER A 268 22.98 3.94 13.00
CA SER A 268 22.26 4.90 13.85
C SER A 268 20.87 5.23 13.31
N ILE A 269 20.73 5.40 12.00
CA ILE A 269 19.45 5.67 11.36
C ILE A 269 18.47 4.50 11.59
N HIS A 270 18.93 3.27 11.36
CA HIS A 270 18.11 2.06 11.57
C HIS A 270 17.72 1.89 13.04
N GLU A 271 18.65 2.11 13.99
CA GLU A 271 18.38 2.05 15.42
C GLU A 271 17.31 3.05 15.85
N ARG A 272 17.45 4.32 15.47
CA ARG A 272 16.47 5.36 15.79
C ARG A 272 15.09 5.08 15.18
N PHE A 273 15.07 4.61 13.93
CA PHE A 273 13.79 4.31 13.29
C PHE A 273 13.13 3.06 13.90
N ALA A 274 13.90 2.03 14.21
CA ALA A 274 13.38 0.85 14.88
C ALA A 274 12.76 1.22 16.23
N ALA A 275 13.45 2.01 17.05
CA ALA A 275 12.92 2.46 18.34
C ALA A 275 11.61 3.27 18.19
N LEU A 276 11.56 4.19 17.23
CA LEU A 276 10.33 4.93 16.92
C LEU A 276 9.21 4.01 16.45
N PHE A 277 9.52 3.05 15.58
CA PHE A 277 8.53 2.16 14.98
C PHE A 277 7.93 1.22 16.03
N GLU A 278 8.76 0.71 16.97
CA GLU A 278 8.28 -0.04 18.14
C GLU A 278 7.36 0.82 19.02
N GLN A 279 7.75 2.05 19.34
CA GLN A 279 6.90 2.97 20.10
C GLN A 279 5.53 3.15 19.43
N VAL A 280 5.51 3.38 18.11
CA VAL A 280 4.28 3.58 17.33
C VAL A 280 3.44 2.30 17.34
N PHE A 281 4.06 1.14 17.20
CA PHE A 281 3.33 -0.14 17.23
C PHE A 281 2.78 -0.45 18.62
N ASP A 282 3.51 -0.13 19.68
CA ASP A 282 3.02 -0.25 21.06
C ASP A 282 1.80 0.61 21.34
N GLU A 283 1.77 1.85 20.80
CA GLU A 283 0.59 2.72 20.85
C GLU A 283 -0.61 2.08 20.12
N ILE A 284 -0.39 1.43 18.97
CA ILE A 284 -1.42 0.70 18.24
C ILE A 284 -1.95 -0.49 19.09
N CYS A 285 -1.06 -1.24 19.73
CA CYS A 285 -1.45 -2.34 20.61
C CYS A 285 -2.32 -1.86 21.78
N ASP A 286 -1.97 -0.71 22.40
CA ASP A 286 -2.76 -0.12 23.48
C ASP A 286 -4.14 0.35 23.01
N ILE A 287 -4.23 0.95 21.82
CA ILE A 287 -5.50 1.32 21.19
C ILE A 287 -6.39 0.08 21.01
N LYS A 288 -5.84 -1.00 20.47
CA LYS A 288 -6.58 -2.25 20.24
C LYS A 288 -7.06 -2.87 21.56
N ALA A 289 -6.18 -2.97 22.54
CA ALA A 289 -6.50 -3.55 23.85
C ALA A 289 -7.58 -2.73 24.57
N THR A 290 -7.48 -1.40 24.56
CA THR A 290 -8.46 -0.50 25.15
C THR A 290 -9.82 -0.63 24.49
N ALA A 291 -9.87 -0.56 23.15
CA ALA A 291 -11.12 -0.66 22.41
C ALA A 291 -11.82 -2.02 22.61
N GLN A 292 -11.05 -3.12 22.62
CA GLN A 292 -11.59 -4.46 22.88
C GLN A 292 -12.12 -4.60 24.31
N ALA A 293 -11.45 -4.00 25.29
CA ALA A 293 -11.91 -4.01 26.68
C ALA A 293 -13.22 -3.23 26.85
N GLN A 294 -13.33 -2.03 26.24
CA GLN A 294 -14.55 -1.23 26.24
C GLN A 294 -15.72 -1.98 25.58
N ALA A 295 -15.49 -2.56 24.40
CA ALA A 295 -16.51 -3.34 23.70
C ALA A 295 -16.96 -4.57 24.51
N ALA A 296 -16.04 -5.28 25.15
CA ALA A 296 -16.35 -6.44 26.00
C ALA A 296 -17.14 -6.04 27.26
N ALA A 297 -16.93 -4.84 27.78
CA ALA A 297 -17.71 -4.25 28.89
C ALA A 297 -19.08 -3.75 28.46
N GLY A 298 -19.39 -3.72 27.16
CA GLY A 298 -20.61 -3.10 26.61
C GLY A 298 -20.58 -1.58 26.64
N GLU A 299 -19.40 -0.99 26.78
CA GLU A 299 -19.19 0.45 26.79
C GLU A 299 -19.03 0.99 25.35
N THR A 300 -19.27 2.28 25.18
CA THR A 300 -18.96 2.96 23.91
C THR A 300 -17.45 3.00 23.72
N VAL A 301 -16.98 2.48 22.59
CA VAL A 301 -15.57 2.57 22.21
C VAL A 301 -15.22 4.04 21.94
N VAL A 302 -14.25 4.55 22.70
CA VAL A 302 -13.80 5.93 22.53
C VAL A 302 -12.78 6.01 21.40
N ARG A 303 -13.04 6.88 20.41
CA ARG A 303 -12.13 7.11 19.30
C ARG A 303 -10.76 7.59 19.80
N PRO A 304 -9.68 6.90 19.48
CA PRO A 304 -8.34 7.33 19.86
C PRO A 304 -7.80 8.42 18.93
N ALA A 305 -6.69 9.06 19.33
CA ALA A 305 -5.77 9.69 18.39
C ALA A 305 -4.88 8.59 17.80
N TYR A 306 -5.01 8.32 16.50
CA TYR A 306 -4.24 7.26 15.85
C TYR A 306 -2.79 7.71 15.59
N PRO A 307 -1.77 6.91 15.90
CA PRO A 307 -0.41 7.27 15.54
C PRO A 307 -0.22 7.32 14.02
N MET A 308 0.67 8.21 13.59
CA MET A 308 1.18 8.28 12.22
C MET A 308 2.65 8.71 12.23
N ILE A 309 3.37 8.43 11.15
CA ILE A 309 4.77 8.81 11.01
C ILE A 309 4.92 9.85 9.90
N VAL A 310 5.57 10.96 10.18
CA VAL A 310 6.09 11.90 9.18
C VAL A 310 7.54 11.52 8.90
N PHE A 311 7.76 10.79 7.82
CA PHE A 311 9.04 10.23 7.41
C PHE A 311 9.72 11.15 6.40
N ARG A 312 10.67 11.97 6.88
CA ARG A 312 11.37 12.97 6.09
C ARG A 312 12.73 12.47 5.64
N THR A 313 12.93 12.32 4.32
CA THR A 313 14.20 11.92 3.70
C THR A 313 14.48 12.77 2.47
N PRO A 314 15.75 12.88 2.01
CA PRO A 314 16.01 13.54 0.74
C PRO A 314 15.41 12.77 -0.43
N LYS A 315 14.82 13.49 -1.40
CA LYS A 315 14.37 12.87 -2.63
C LYS A 315 15.53 12.22 -3.37
N GLY A 316 15.37 10.94 -3.71
CA GLY A 316 16.43 10.17 -4.35
C GLY A 316 17.58 9.78 -3.42
N TRP A 317 17.33 9.69 -2.13
CA TRP A 317 18.30 9.25 -1.12
C TRP A 317 19.23 8.16 -1.64
N THR A 318 20.52 8.26 -1.35
CA THR A 318 21.60 7.39 -1.83
C THR A 318 21.97 7.49 -3.32
N CYS A 319 21.32 8.32 -4.13
CA CYS A 319 21.82 8.59 -5.48
C CYS A 319 23.00 9.60 -5.48
N PRO A 320 23.68 9.78 -6.61
CA PRO A 320 24.73 10.78 -6.71
C PRO A 320 24.24 12.18 -6.29
N LYS A 321 24.94 12.81 -5.35
CA LYS A 321 24.56 14.13 -4.81
C LYS A 321 24.51 15.20 -5.90
N GLN A 322 25.38 15.08 -6.92
CA GLN A 322 25.45 16.00 -8.06
C GLN A 322 25.69 15.24 -9.37
N ILE A 323 25.08 15.69 -10.45
CA ILE A 323 25.29 15.23 -11.84
C ILE A 323 25.41 16.47 -12.71
N ASP A 324 26.43 16.55 -13.58
CA ASP A 324 26.72 17.71 -14.42
C ASP A 324 26.78 19.04 -13.66
N GLY A 325 27.34 19.01 -12.45
CA GLY A 325 27.48 20.17 -11.57
C GLY A 325 26.16 20.65 -10.94
N LYS A 326 25.06 19.92 -11.11
CA LYS A 326 23.74 20.26 -10.56
C LYS A 326 23.38 19.33 -9.41
N LYS A 327 22.80 19.88 -8.34
CA LYS A 327 22.24 19.10 -7.23
C LYS A 327 21.22 18.11 -7.77
N THR A 328 21.37 16.82 -7.45
CA THR A 328 20.49 15.71 -7.88
C THR A 328 19.77 15.12 -6.69
N GLU A 329 20.49 14.52 -5.73
CA GLU A 329 19.88 14.11 -4.46
C GLU A 329 19.27 15.34 -3.77
N ASP A 330 18.14 15.12 -3.08
CA ASP A 330 17.38 16.19 -2.44
C ASP A 330 17.01 17.31 -3.42
N SER A 331 16.57 16.90 -4.61
CA SER A 331 16.00 17.80 -5.61
C SER A 331 15.02 17.05 -6.53
N TRP A 332 14.18 17.80 -7.26
CA TRP A 332 13.27 17.24 -8.26
C TRP A 332 13.99 16.44 -9.36
N ARG A 333 15.30 16.68 -9.59
CA ARG A 333 16.10 15.96 -10.61
C ARG A 333 16.26 14.47 -10.32
N ALA A 334 16.13 14.06 -9.07
CA ALA A 334 16.13 12.65 -8.68
C ALA A 334 14.78 11.94 -8.93
N HIS A 335 13.73 12.65 -9.38
CA HIS A 335 12.38 12.09 -9.47
C HIS A 335 12.30 10.82 -10.33
N GLN A 336 12.87 10.85 -11.54
CA GLN A 336 12.81 9.72 -12.50
C GLN A 336 14.16 9.00 -12.57
N VAL A 337 14.88 9.21 -13.68
CA VAL A 337 16.14 8.55 -14.02
C VAL A 337 17.28 9.56 -13.90
N PRO A 338 18.00 9.60 -12.77
CA PRO A 338 19.02 10.64 -12.53
C PRO A 338 20.11 10.68 -13.59
N LEU A 339 20.55 9.52 -14.08
CA LEU A 339 21.62 9.37 -15.09
C LEU A 339 21.03 8.95 -16.44
N ALA A 340 20.19 9.80 -17.03
CA ALA A 340 19.49 9.48 -18.29
C ALA A 340 20.43 9.16 -19.47
N SER A 341 21.65 9.71 -19.48
CA SER A 341 22.65 9.49 -20.52
C SER A 341 23.71 8.41 -20.18
N ALA A 342 23.46 7.55 -19.18
CA ALA A 342 24.42 6.53 -18.77
C ALA A 342 24.82 5.54 -19.89
N LYS A 343 23.94 5.32 -20.88
CA LYS A 343 24.23 4.51 -22.07
C LYS A 343 25.14 5.23 -23.04
N ASP A 344 24.98 6.54 -23.19
CA ASP A 344 25.53 7.31 -24.29
C ASP A 344 26.86 7.99 -23.93
N THR A 345 27.01 8.46 -22.68
CA THR A 345 28.21 9.18 -22.24
C THR A 345 29.06 8.36 -21.29
N HIS A 346 30.38 8.52 -21.41
CA HIS A 346 31.34 7.84 -20.53
C HIS A 346 31.24 8.36 -19.09
N GLU A 347 30.99 9.65 -18.92
CA GLU A 347 30.90 10.29 -17.61
C GLU A 347 29.71 9.77 -16.79
N HIS A 348 28.50 9.78 -17.37
CA HIS A 348 27.31 9.26 -16.68
C HIS A 348 27.42 7.75 -16.41
N PHE A 349 28.05 6.99 -17.31
CA PHE A 349 28.31 5.57 -17.07
C PHE A 349 29.28 5.36 -15.89
N ARG A 350 30.34 6.17 -15.79
CA ARG A 350 31.28 6.12 -14.67
C ARG A 350 30.56 6.38 -13.34
N VAL A 351 29.72 7.43 -13.29
CA VAL A 351 28.94 7.77 -12.11
C VAL A 351 27.93 6.66 -11.77
N LEU A 352 27.25 6.06 -12.76
CA LEU A 352 26.35 4.92 -12.53
C LEU A 352 27.11 3.72 -11.94
N ARG A 353 28.30 3.41 -12.46
CA ARG A 353 29.12 2.31 -11.93
C ARG A 353 29.54 2.55 -10.49
N GLU A 354 29.93 3.79 -10.14
CA GLU A 354 30.29 4.18 -8.78
C GLU A 354 29.06 4.09 -7.86
N TRP A 355 27.90 4.55 -8.31
CA TRP A 355 26.66 4.46 -7.55
C TRP A 355 26.25 3.00 -7.27
N LEU A 356 26.25 2.13 -8.26
CA LEU A 356 25.98 0.70 -8.07
C LEU A 356 26.98 0.06 -7.09
N ARG A 357 28.27 0.38 -7.22
CA ARG A 357 29.31 -0.14 -6.32
C ARG A 357 29.18 0.36 -4.87
N SER A 358 28.60 1.53 -4.64
CA SER A 358 28.39 2.05 -3.29
C SER A 358 27.50 1.17 -2.42
N TYR A 359 26.64 0.33 -3.04
CA TYR A 359 25.82 -0.65 -2.34
C TYR A 359 26.59 -1.94 -1.98
N LYS A 360 27.83 -2.13 -2.48
CA LYS A 360 28.68 -3.29 -2.24
C LYS A 360 27.96 -4.61 -2.56
N PRO A 361 27.61 -4.86 -3.83
CA PRO A 361 26.83 -6.04 -4.22
C PRO A 361 27.49 -7.37 -3.83
N GLU A 362 28.81 -7.42 -3.66
CA GLU A 362 29.54 -8.59 -3.15
C GLU A 362 29.21 -8.97 -1.70
N GLU A 363 28.70 -8.03 -0.90
CA GLU A 363 28.17 -8.29 0.45
C GLU A 363 26.72 -8.78 0.41
N LEU A 364 25.99 -8.57 -0.69
CA LEU A 364 24.55 -8.82 -0.83
C LEU A 364 24.24 -10.10 -1.60
N PHE A 365 25.10 -10.45 -2.56
CA PHE A 365 24.93 -11.60 -3.44
C PHE A 365 26.16 -12.50 -3.41
N THR A 366 25.93 -13.79 -3.63
CA THR A 366 27.03 -14.75 -3.82
C THR A 366 27.69 -14.55 -5.20
N PRO A 367 28.88 -15.14 -5.45
CA PRO A 367 29.46 -15.14 -6.79
C PRO A 367 28.55 -15.72 -7.88
N GLU A 368 27.64 -16.63 -7.52
CA GLU A 368 26.65 -17.24 -8.43
C GLU A 368 25.40 -16.35 -8.62
N GLY A 369 25.29 -15.24 -7.91
CA GLY A 369 24.17 -14.30 -7.99
C GLY A 369 22.97 -14.62 -7.09
N GLN A 370 23.16 -15.52 -6.13
CA GLN A 370 22.13 -15.81 -5.13
C GLN A 370 22.09 -14.69 -4.07
N VAL A 371 20.92 -14.33 -3.60
CA VAL A 371 20.78 -13.44 -2.45
C VAL A 371 21.39 -14.12 -1.24
N ARG A 372 22.29 -13.43 -0.52
CA ARG A 372 22.90 -13.99 0.68
C ARG A 372 21.84 -14.17 1.79
N PRO A 373 21.89 -15.27 2.57
CA PRO A 373 20.90 -15.52 3.61
C PRO A 373 20.75 -14.39 4.62
N GLU A 374 21.84 -13.70 4.94
CA GLU A 374 21.89 -12.62 5.93
C GLU A 374 21.01 -11.41 5.51
N VAL A 375 20.80 -11.23 4.22
CA VAL A 375 19.96 -10.15 3.66
C VAL A 375 18.49 -10.32 4.02
N THR A 376 18.04 -11.55 4.19
CA THR A 376 16.61 -11.87 4.36
C THR A 376 16.30 -12.64 5.65
N ALA A 377 17.29 -12.93 6.50
CA ALA A 377 17.13 -13.75 7.68
C ALA A 377 16.12 -13.23 8.71
N PHE A 378 15.94 -11.91 8.78
CA PHE A 378 15.01 -11.23 9.69
C PHE A 378 13.57 -11.15 9.13
N MET A 379 13.37 -11.49 7.86
CA MET A 379 12.07 -11.31 7.20
C MET A 379 11.04 -12.36 7.66
N PRO A 380 9.73 -12.05 7.60
CA PRO A 380 8.69 -13.00 7.91
C PRO A 380 8.67 -14.18 6.92
N THR A 381 8.09 -15.30 7.34
CA THR A 381 7.97 -16.49 6.51
C THR A 381 6.51 -16.85 6.21
N GLY A 382 6.30 -17.75 5.25
CA GLY A 382 4.98 -18.26 4.90
C GLY A 382 4.04 -17.13 4.42
N GLU A 383 2.81 -17.17 4.88
CA GLU A 383 1.75 -16.21 4.51
C GLU A 383 1.88 -14.85 5.19
N LEU A 384 2.79 -14.68 6.16
CA LEU A 384 3.08 -13.38 6.75
C LEU A 384 3.99 -12.50 5.89
N ARG A 385 4.69 -13.08 4.89
CA ARG A 385 5.45 -12.28 3.90
C ARG A 385 4.51 -11.31 3.20
N ILE A 386 4.96 -10.08 2.97
CA ILE A 386 4.15 -9.03 2.34
C ILE A 386 3.58 -9.51 1.01
N GLY A 387 4.41 -10.13 0.15
CA GLY A 387 3.98 -10.62 -1.16
C GLY A 387 3.06 -11.85 -1.12
N ALA A 388 3.07 -12.61 -0.03
CA ALA A 388 2.27 -13.84 0.13
C ALA A 388 1.00 -13.65 0.96
N ASN A 389 0.82 -12.49 1.58
CA ASN A 389 -0.30 -12.26 2.50
C ASN A 389 -1.64 -12.46 1.77
N PRO A 390 -2.52 -13.35 2.27
CA PRO A 390 -3.78 -13.64 1.61
C PRO A 390 -4.74 -12.43 1.57
N ASN A 391 -4.60 -11.46 2.51
CA ASN A 391 -5.37 -10.21 2.44
C ASN A 391 -4.94 -9.32 1.27
N ALA A 392 -3.74 -9.47 0.74
CA ALA A 392 -3.31 -8.83 -0.50
C ALA A 392 -3.69 -9.63 -1.77
N ASN A 393 -4.40 -10.75 -1.60
CA ASN A 393 -5.01 -11.53 -2.67
C ASN A 393 -6.40 -12.01 -2.19
N GLY A 394 -7.35 -11.09 -2.22
CA GLY A 394 -8.68 -11.26 -1.63
C GLY A 394 -9.46 -12.48 -2.09
N GLY A 395 -9.23 -12.96 -3.32
CA GLY A 395 -9.84 -14.20 -3.80
C GLY A 395 -9.47 -15.44 -3.00
N LYS A 396 -8.32 -15.44 -2.29
CA LYS A 396 -7.94 -16.54 -1.38
C LYS A 396 -8.68 -16.54 -0.05
N VAL A 397 -9.16 -15.38 0.40
CA VAL A 397 -9.88 -15.20 1.67
C VAL A 397 -11.34 -14.83 1.46
N ARG A 398 -11.79 -14.76 0.22
CA ARG A 398 -13.16 -14.44 -0.15
C ARG A 398 -14.12 -15.44 0.49
N ARG A 399 -15.17 -14.93 1.10
CA ARG A 399 -16.31 -15.71 1.54
C ARG A 399 -17.45 -15.57 0.55
N GLU A 400 -18.14 -16.67 0.25
CA GLU A 400 -19.34 -16.61 -0.55
C GLU A 400 -20.48 -16.00 0.27
N LEU A 401 -21.22 -15.09 -0.36
CA LEU A 401 -22.38 -14.48 0.26
C LEU A 401 -23.52 -15.51 0.41
N GLU A 402 -24.15 -15.53 1.58
CA GLU A 402 -25.44 -16.16 1.74
C GLU A 402 -26.52 -15.27 1.13
N LEU A 403 -26.98 -15.63 -0.06
CA LEU A 403 -27.99 -14.85 -0.77
C LEU A 403 -29.41 -15.22 -0.31
N PRO A 404 -30.30 -14.23 -0.12
CA PRO A 404 -31.72 -14.48 0.10
C PRO A 404 -32.38 -15.02 -1.20
N ASP A 405 -33.57 -15.61 -1.04
CA ASP A 405 -34.36 -16.02 -2.20
C ASP A 405 -34.84 -14.78 -2.97
N ILE A 406 -34.38 -14.61 -4.20
CA ILE A 406 -34.75 -13.49 -5.05
C ILE A 406 -36.26 -13.44 -5.35
N HIS A 407 -36.96 -14.60 -5.34
CA HIS A 407 -38.39 -14.69 -5.57
C HIS A 407 -39.19 -14.05 -4.41
N ALA A 408 -38.64 -13.89 -3.22
CA ALA A 408 -39.26 -13.14 -2.14
C ALA A 408 -39.43 -11.64 -2.45
N HIS A 409 -38.67 -11.14 -3.43
CA HIS A 409 -38.68 -9.74 -3.88
C HIS A 409 -39.37 -9.53 -5.24
N GLU A 410 -40.11 -10.54 -5.72
CA GLU A 410 -40.86 -10.41 -6.96
C GLU A 410 -41.94 -9.32 -6.88
N ILE A 411 -42.03 -8.54 -7.94
CA ILE A 411 -43.08 -7.54 -8.09
C ILE A 411 -44.27 -8.23 -8.70
N PRO A 412 -45.43 -8.28 -8.01
CA PRO A 412 -46.61 -8.90 -8.57
C PRO A 412 -47.06 -8.18 -9.84
N VAL A 413 -47.14 -8.91 -10.94
CA VAL A 413 -47.73 -8.40 -12.19
C VAL A 413 -49.23 -8.27 -11.98
N ALA A 414 -49.76 -7.07 -12.22
CA ALA A 414 -51.17 -6.81 -12.01
C ALA A 414 -52.00 -7.68 -12.97
N GLU A 415 -52.94 -8.47 -12.45
CA GLU A 415 -53.89 -9.30 -13.22
C GLU A 415 -54.71 -8.47 -14.21
N LYS A 416 -54.82 -7.17 -14.00
CA LYS A 416 -55.61 -6.22 -14.80
C LYS A 416 -54.86 -5.62 -16.01
N GLY A 417 -53.65 -6.07 -16.31
CA GLY A 417 -52.85 -5.60 -17.48
C GLY A 417 -51.93 -4.41 -17.21
N HIS A 418 -51.35 -3.87 -18.28
CA HIS A 418 -50.34 -2.81 -18.19
C HIS A 418 -50.84 -1.52 -17.53
N GLY A 419 -50.04 -0.89 -16.67
CA GLY A 419 -50.36 0.37 -16.05
C GLY A 419 -51.17 0.30 -14.74
N TRP A 420 -51.47 -0.88 -14.22
CA TRP A 420 -52.19 -1.06 -12.95
C TRP A 420 -51.32 -1.19 -11.71
N GLY A 421 -50.02 -1.27 -11.87
CA GLY A 421 -49.08 -1.29 -10.78
C GLY A 421 -47.87 -0.41 -11.11
N SER A 422 -47.28 0.18 -10.09
CA SER A 422 -46.00 0.90 -10.18
C SER A 422 -45.09 0.45 -9.08
N THR A 423 -43.80 0.39 -9.37
CA THR A 423 -42.74 0.14 -8.38
C THR A 423 -41.46 0.84 -8.80
N GLU A 424 -40.56 0.98 -7.86
CA GLU A 424 -39.21 1.52 -8.06
C GLU A 424 -38.22 0.36 -7.99
N ALA A 425 -37.48 0.08 -9.06
CA ALA A 425 -36.49 -1.00 -9.10
C ALA A 425 -35.41 -0.81 -8.02
N ALA A 426 -34.98 0.43 -7.81
CA ALA A 426 -33.98 0.75 -6.78
C ALA A 426 -34.49 0.43 -5.35
N ARG A 427 -35.79 0.61 -5.07
CA ARG A 427 -36.36 0.24 -3.76
C ARG A 427 -36.35 -1.27 -3.55
N VAL A 428 -36.73 -2.04 -4.55
CA VAL A 428 -36.72 -3.51 -4.49
C VAL A 428 -35.30 -4.02 -4.33
N PHE A 429 -34.34 -3.43 -5.06
CA PHE A 429 -32.92 -3.71 -4.88
C PHE A 429 -32.44 -3.38 -3.47
N GLY A 430 -32.88 -2.25 -2.90
CA GLY A 430 -32.55 -1.86 -1.52
C GLY A 430 -33.10 -2.83 -0.47
N GLU A 431 -34.32 -3.34 -0.66
CA GLU A 431 -34.92 -4.37 0.20
C GLU A 431 -34.14 -5.68 0.12
N TYR A 432 -33.79 -6.13 -1.10
CA TYR A 432 -32.94 -7.30 -1.31
C TYR A 432 -31.55 -7.13 -0.70
N THR A 433 -30.91 -5.96 -0.87
CA THR A 433 -29.61 -5.65 -0.30
C THR A 433 -29.63 -5.66 1.24
N ALA A 434 -30.72 -5.21 1.85
CA ALA A 434 -30.89 -5.29 3.30
C ALA A 434 -30.94 -6.75 3.79
N ASP A 435 -31.61 -7.64 3.05
CA ASP A 435 -31.65 -9.06 3.39
C ASP A 435 -30.30 -9.76 3.14
N VAL A 436 -29.55 -9.37 2.09
CA VAL A 436 -28.15 -9.80 1.90
C VAL A 436 -27.30 -9.38 3.08
N LEU A 437 -27.39 -8.11 3.49
CA LEU A 437 -26.65 -7.57 4.63
C LEU A 437 -26.97 -8.33 5.93
N ALA A 438 -28.27 -8.61 6.19
CA ALA A 438 -28.71 -9.32 7.39
C ALA A 438 -28.07 -10.72 7.53
N LYS A 439 -27.79 -11.37 6.40
CA LYS A 439 -27.16 -12.70 6.34
C LYS A 439 -25.63 -12.66 6.36
N ASN A 440 -25.03 -11.51 6.04
CA ASN A 440 -23.57 -11.37 5.83
C ASN A 440 -22.96 -10.20 6.62
N MET A 441 -23.37 -10.01 7.87
CA MET A 441 -22.98 -8.87 8.70
C MET A 441 -21.47 -8.74 8.94
N GLU A 442 -20.70 -9.81 8.76
CA GLU A 442 -19.24 -9.80 8.96
C GLU A 442 -18.46 -9.44 7.69
N ASP A 443 -19.08 -9.54 6.51
CA ASP A 443 -18.38 -9.51 5.23
C ASP A 443 -19.06 -8.63 4.18
N PHE A 444 -20.07 -7.83 4.57
CA PHE A 444 -20.83 -7.00 3.63
C PHE A 444 -21.06 -5.59 4.20
N ARG A 445 -20.75 -4.57 3.41
CA ARG A 445 -21.01 -3.16 3.71
C ARG A 445 -21.68 -2.42 2.55
N ILE A 446 -22.34 -1.33 2.90
CA ILE A 446 -22.89 -0.35 1.95
C ILE A 446 -22.09 0.93 2.08
N PHE A 447 -21.65 1.48 0.95
CA PHE A 447 -20.89 2.74 0.88
C PHE A 447 -21.69 3.76 0.08
N GLY A 448 -21.71 5.01 0.54
CA GLY A 448 -22.42 6.08 -0.17
C GLY A 448 -22.06 7.47 0.31
N PRO A 449 -22.15 8.50 -0.56
CA PRO A 449 -21.85 9.88 -0.20
C PRO A 449 -23.07 10.57 0.41
N ASP A 450 -23.57 10.08 1.57
CA ASP A 450 -24.79 10.53 2.27
C ASP A 450 -26.08 10.33 1.43
N GLU A 451 -26.08 9.38 0.52
CA GLU A 451 -27.15 9.16 -0.46
C GLU A 451 -27.86 7.81 -0.32
N THR A 452 -27.60 7.04 0.74
CA THR A 452 -28.17 5.70 0.93
C THR A 452 -29.70 5.72 0.90
N ALA A 453 -30.33 6.64 1.61
CA ALA A 453 -31.79 6.73 1.63
C ALA A 453 -32.38 7.27 0.33
N SER A 454 -31.76 8.30 -0.27
CA SER A 454 -32.23 8.89 -1.53
C SER A 454 -32.04 7.95 -2.73
N ASN A 455 -31.04 7.05 -2.68
CA ASN A 455 -30.85 5.95 -3.63
C ASN A 455 -31.72 4.72 -3.33
N ARG A 456 -32.70 4.84 -2.43
CA ARG A 456 -33.66 3.78 -2.08
C ARG A 456 -33.07 2.57 -1.32
N LEU A 457 -31.90 2.74 -0.69
CA LEU A 457 -31.26 1.69 0.11
C LEU A 457 -31.61 1.79 1.62
N GLN A 458 -32.54 2.65 2.01
CA GLN A 458 -32.90 2.89 3.42
C GLN A 458 -33.44 1.65 4.16
N ALA A 459 -33.81 0.58 3.45
CA ALA A 459 -34.20 -0.70 4.06
C ALA A 459 -33.05 -1.27 4.92
N ALA A 460 -31.79 -0.98 4.58
CA ALA A 460 -30.63 -1.37 5.35
C ALA A 460 -30.66 -0.86 6.81
N TYR A 461 -31.27 0.28 7.07
CA TYR A 461 -31.39 0.83 8.44
C TYR A 461 -32.30 0.02 9.37
N LYS A 462 -33.06 -0.93 8.86
CA LYS A 462 -33.80 -1.91 9.66
C LYS A 462 -32.89 -3.03 10.20
N VAL A 463 -31.72 -3.21 9.56
CA VAL A 463 -30.77 -4.29 9.84
C VAL A 463 -29.55 -3.76 10.60
N THR A 464 -29.09 -2.56 10.25
CA THR A 464 -27.85 -1.97 10.77
C THR A 464 -27.99 -0.47 10.92
N LYS A 465 -26.93 0.17 11.42
CA LYS A 465 -26.77 1.61 11.49
C LYS A 465 -25.65 2.10 10.56
N LYS A 466 -25.50 3.42 10.48
CA LYS A 466 -24.34 4.07 9.84
C LYS A 466 -23.12 3.93 10.76
N GLN A 467 -21.98 3.59 10.18
CA GLN A 467 -20.69 3.55 10.87
C GLN A 467 -20.28 4.97 11.26
N TRP A 468 -20.09 5.22 12.55
CA TRP A 468 -19.73 6.53 13.06
C TRP A 468 -18.90 6.41 14.33
N ASP A 469 -17.69 6.95 14.31
CA ASP A 469 -16.77 6.96 15.45
C ASP A 469 -16.26 8.39 15.76
N ALA A 470 -17.01 9.42 15.29
CA ALA A 470 -16.80 10.81 15.67
C ALA A 470 -17.64 11.16 16.92
N GLY A 471 -17.84 12.44 17.22
CA GLY A 471 -18.66 12.87 18.35
C GLY A 471 -20.17 12.64 18.15
N PHE A 472 -20.89 12.44 19.23
CA PHE A 472 -22.34 12.38 19.28
C PHE A 472 -22.86 13.59 20.06
N TYR A 473 -24.02 14.13 19.63
CA TYR A 473 -24.73 15.21 20.32
C TYR A 473 -26.05 14.67 20.87
N GLU A 474 -26.30 14.88 22.17
CA GLU A 474 -27.46 14.30 22.90
C GLU A 474 -28.83 14.70 22.33
N ASP A 475 -28.91 15.84 21.64
CA ASP A 475 -30.16 16.41 21.13
C ASP A 475 -30.42 16.12 19.63
N GLU A 476 -29.58 15.35 18.96
CA GLU A 476 -29.75 15.07 17.53
C GLU A 476 -30.61 13.82 17.28
N ALA A 477 -31.77 13.98 16.72
CA ALA A 477 -32.68 12.88 16.39
C ALA A 477 -32.05 11.87 15.38
N ASN A 478 -31.03 12.28 14.63
CA ASN A 478 -30.30 11.41 13.70
C ASN A 478 -29.31 10.46 14.39
N ASP A 479 -28.97 10.68 15.65
CA ASP A 479 -28.05 9.83 16.41
C ASP A 479 -28.59 8.40 16.58
N GLU A 480 -29.90 8.19 16.46
CA GLU A 480 -30.51 6.86 16.43
C GLU A 480 -29.99 5.99 15.27
N LEU A 481 -29.53 6.62 14.18
CA LEU A 481 -28.98 5.92 13.00
C LEU A 481 -27.46 5.75 13.03
N LEU A 482 -26.76 6.30 14.02
CA LEU A 482 -25.32 6.26 14.13
C LEU A 482 -24.86 5.20 15.14
N ALA A 483 -23.79 4.49 14.83
CA ALA A 483 -23.17 3.54 15.75
C ALA A 483 -21.71 3.25 15.35
N GLY A 484 -20.86 2.98 16.34
CA GLY A 484 -19.48 2.56 16.09
C GLY A 484 -19.32 1.18 15.41
N SER A 485 -20.41 0.45 15.22
CA SER A 485 -20.42 -0.88 14.57
C SER A 485 -21.41 -0.97 13.40
N GLY A 486 -21.79 0.15 12.83
CA GLY A 486 -22.68 0.21 11.66
C GLY A 486 -22.04 -0.40 10.41
N LYS A 487 -22.87 -0.83 9.46
CA LYS A 487 -22.41 -1.40 8.18
C LYS A 487 -22.71 -0.52 6.97
N VAL A 488 -23.31 0.63 7.18
CA VAL A 488 -23.44 1.68 6.17
C VAL A 488 -22.38 2.72 6.45
N VAL A 489 -21.47 2.91 5.50
CA VAL A 489 -20.36 3.87 5.59
C VAL A 489 -20.68 5.05 4.67
N GLU A 490 -20.86 6.22 5.28
CA GLU A 490 -21.18 7.44 4.53
C GLU A 490 -20.12 8.51 4.76
N GLN A 491 -19.56 9.00 3.67
CA GLN A 491 -18.72 10.20 3.63
C GLN A 491 -19.08 10.95 2.36
N LEU A 492 -19.38 12.26 2.45
CA LEU A 492 -19.80 13.06 1.30
C LEU A 492 -18.63 13.29 0.33
N SER A 493 -18.21 12.20 -0.28
CA SER A 493 -17.14 12.12 -1.26
C SER A 493 -17.24 10.78 -2.00
N GLU A 494 -17.61 10.80 -3.27
CA GLU A 494 -17.66 9.62 -4.13
C GLU A 494 -16.30 8.91 -4.20
N HIS A 495 -15.19 9.66 -4.25
CA HIS A 495 -13.84 9.13 -4.25
C HIS A 495 -13.55 8.26 -3.02
N GLN A 496 -13.99 8.72 -1.81
CA GLN A 496 -13.77 7.94 -0.61
C GLN A 496 -14.61 6.66 -0.60
N CYS A 497 -15.89 6.78 -0.95
CA CYS A 497 -16.83 5.66 -0.93
C CYS A 497 -16.42 4.56 -1.92
N GLU A 498 -15.99 4.95 -3.12
CA GLU A 498 -15.48 4.03 -4.13
C GLU A 498 -14.17 3.39 -3.67
N GLY A 499 -13.20 4.18 -3.18
CA GLY A 499 -11.93 3.68 -2.67
C GLY A 499 -12.07 2.74 -1.46
N PHE A 500 -13.02 2.99 -0.57
CA PHE A 500 -13.35 2.06 0.51
C PHE A 500 -13.86 0.73 -0.05
N LEU A 501 -14.83 0.77 -0.97
CA LEU A 501 -15.36 -0.45 -1.58
C LEU A 501 -14.28 -1.21 -2.35
N GLU A 502 -13.48 -0.54 -3.16
CA GLU A 502 -12.42 -1.17 -3.94
C GLU A 502 -11.49 -2.01 -3.07
N ALA A 503 -10.93 -1.42 -2.01
CA ALA A 503 -10.04 -2.14 -1.12
C ALA A 503 -10.77 -3.17 -0.24
N TYR A 504 -12.01 -2.92 0.12
CA TYR A 504 -12.83 -3.87 0.87
C TYR A 504 -13.04 -5.17 0.07
N VAL A 505 -13.35 -5.06 -1.23
CA VAL A 505 -13.51 -6.25 -2.10
C VAL A 505 -12.16 -6.87 -2.44
N LEU A 506 -11.10 -6.09 -2.67
CA LEU A 506 -9.76 -6.61 -2.95
C LEU A 506 -9.14 -7.36 -1.76
N THR A 507 -9.69 -7.21 -0.56
CA THR A 507 -9.31 -7.95 0.65
C THR A 507 -10.30 -9.07 1.01
N GLY A 508 -11.16 -9.48 0.07
CA GLY A 508 -11.97 -10.70 0.13
C GLY A 508 -13.39 -10.54 0.67
N ARG A 509 -13.89 -9.32 0.78
CA ARG A 509 -15.24 -9.00 1.24
C ARG A 509 -16.13 -8.60 0.09
N SER A 510 -17.39 -8.29 0.38
CA SER A 510 -18.37 -7.87 -0.61
C SER A 510 -19.11 -6.62 -0.17
N GLY A 511 -19.55 -5.80 -1.09
CA GLY A 511 -20.26 -4.58 -0.75
C GLY A 511 -20.96 -3.95 -1.95
N VAL A 512 -21.67 -2.88 -1.67
CA VAL A 512 -22.33 -2.03 -2.65
C VAL A 512 -21.93 -0.59 -2.42
N TRP A 513 -21.58 0.10 -3.47
CA TRP A 513 -21.47 1.55 -3.49
C TRP A 513 -22.61 2.14 -4.31
N SER A 514 -23.23 3.20 -3.79
CA SER A 514 -24.29 3.93 -4.49
C SER A 514 -23.94 5.41 -4.62
N SER A 515 -24.22 5.98 -5.77
CA SER A 515 -24.13 7.41 -6.06
C SER A 515 -25.23 7.80 -7.06
N TYR A 516 -25.56 9.08 -7.14
CA TYR A 516 -26.41 9.57 -8.22
C TYR A 516 -25.69 9.47 -9.56
N GLU A 517 -26.41 9.11 -10.61
CA GLU A 517 -25.87 9.05 -11.96
C GLU A 517 -25.26 10.38 -12.45
N SER A 518 -25.70 11.50 -11.92
CA SER A 518 -25.13 12.83 -12.19
C SER A 518 -23.73 13.02 -11.66
N PHE A 519 -23.35 12.28 -10.60
CA PHE A 519 -22.08 12.44 -9.90
C PHE A 519 -21.10 11.29 -10.10
N VAL A 520 -21.54 10.16 -10.66
CA VAL A 520 -20.66 9.00 -10.90
C VAL A 520 -19.42 9.34 -11.74
N HIS A 521 -19.53 10.35 -12.62
CA HIS A 521 -18.39 10.83 -13.43
C HIS A 521 -17.27 11.44 -12.62
N VAL A 522 -17.52 11.83 -11.36
CA VAL A 522 -16.46 12.34 -10.45
C VAL A 522 -15.37 11.30 -10.22
N VAL A 523 -15.72 10.01 -10.26
CA VAL A 523 -14.79 8.88 -10.03
C VAL A 523 -14.55 8.03 -11.27
N ASP A 524 -14.84 8.54 -12.47
CA ASP A 524 -14.74 7.78 -13.72
C ASP A 524 -13.33 7.19 -13.93
N SER A 525 -12.28 7.98 -13.70
CA SER A 525 -10.90 7.51 -13.85
C SER A 525 -10.52 6.44 -12.82
N MET A 526 -10.97 6.57 -11.58
CA MET A 526 -10.73 5.60 -10.52
C MET A 526 -11.44 4.27 -10.80
N VAL A 527 -12.71 4.30 -11.18
CA VAL A 527 -13.48 3.10 -11.60
C VAL A 527 -12.82 2.42 -12.80
N ASN A 528 -12.34 3.18 -13.79
CA ASN A 528 -11.63 2.63 -14.94
C ASN A 528 -10.30 1.98 -14.53
N GLN A 529 -9.56 2.54 -13.57
CA GLN A 529 -8.36 1.93 -13.01
C GLN A 529 -8.68 0.60 -12.33
N HIS A 530 -9.75 0.55 -11.53
CA HIS A 530 -10.21 -0.69 -10.90
C HIS A 530 -10.66 -1.75 -11.93
N CYS A 531 -11.41 -1.36 -12.95
CA CYS A 531 -11.78 -2.26 -14.06
C CYS A 531 -10.54 -2.84 -14.76
N LYS A 532 -9.51 -2.02 -15.01
CA LYS A 532 -8.23 -2.47 -15.56
C LYS A 532 -7.54 -3.47 -14.61
N TRP A 533 -7.53 -3.21 -13.31
CA TRP A 533 -7.02 -4.13 -12.29
C TRP A 533 -7.70 -5.50 -12.37
N LEU A 534 -9.04 -5.53 -12.39
CA LEU A 534 -9.82 -6.76 -12.49
C LEU A 534 -9.58 -7.49 -13.81
N GLU A 535 -9.51 -6.74 -14.92
CA GLU A 535 -9.23 -7.32 -16.23
C GLU A 535 -7.84 -7.96 -16.30
N ALA A 536 -6.80 -7.25 -15.85
CA ALA A 536 -5.44 -7.78 -15.78
C ALA A 536 -5.38 -9.03 -14.88
N THR A 537 -6.02 -8.97 -13.70
CA THR A 537 -6.08 -10.09 -12.76
C THR A 537 -6.75 -11.31 -13.39
N LYS A 538 -7.84 -11.13 -14.12
CA LYS A 538 -8.61 -12.23 -14.73
C LYS A 538 -7.91 -12.85 -15.95
N ARG A 539 -7.22 -12.05 -16.75
CA ARG A 539 -6.70 -12.47 -18.07
C ARG A 539 -5.21 -12.73 -18.12
N GLU A 540 -4.42 -11.97 -17.36
CA GLU A 540 -2.97 -11.89 -17.52
C GLU A 540 -2.20 -12.40 -16.31
N ILE A 541 -2.82 -12.44 -15.13
CA ILE A 541 -2.16 -12.77 -13.86
C ILE A 541 -2.70 -14.09 -13.29
N PRO A 542 -2.15 -15.25 -13.68
CA PRO A 542 -2.72 -16.56 -13.34
C PRO A 542 -2.64 -16.91 -11.85
N TRP A 543 -1.78 -16.26 -11.09
CA TRP A 543 -1.56 -16.53 -9.67
C TRP A 543 -2.48 -15.69 -8.75
N ARG A 544 -3.07 -14.61 -9.27
CA ARG A 544 -3.93 -13.73 -8.49
C ARG A 544 -5.39 -14.05 -8.78
N ALA A 545 -6.17 -14.25 -7.73
CA ALA A 545 -7.62 -14.33 -7.86
C ALA A 545 -8.23 -12.92 -7.96
N PRO A 546 -9.23 -12.72 -8.86
CA PRO A 546 -9.95 -11.45 -8.97
C PRO A 546 -10.83 -11.19 -7.74
#